data_cf300dc30d37aa35d71e2c94c3ae895d
#
_entry.id   cf300dc30d37aa35d71e2c94c3ae895d
#
_cell.length_a   1.000
_cell.length_b   1.000
_cell.length_c   1.000
_cell.angle_alpha   90.00
_cell.angle_beta   90.00
_cell.angle_gamma   90.00
#
_symmetry.space_group_name_H-M   'P 1'
#
loop_
_entity.id
_entity.type
_entity.pdbx_description
1 polymer ?
#
loop_
_entity_poly.entity_id
_entity_poly.type
_entity_poly.pdbx_seq_one_letter_code
_entity_poly.pdbx_strand_id
1 'polypeptide(L)'
;MESQEKHTLKSVVILGPAYPFRGGLATVNQALARTFTKMGIACRIFTFTTQYPSLLFPGTTQFSSDSAPEGIDITREVSSVNPLTWIRAGWRLRRAKPDAVIVRYWIPVMAPAFGTVCRIARRGGVRTIALLDNVIPHEKRPFDKWLTRYFLGSIDGFVYMSEQVHSDLRLFTKTKPAVFS
;
A
#
# COMPACT_ATOMS: atom_id res chain seq x y z
N MET A 1 -2.63 3.71 36.38
CA MET A 1 -1.65 3.10 35.45
C MET A 1 -2.40 2.10 34.60
N GLU A 2 -2.91 2.55 33.47
CA GLU A 2 -3.62 1.71 32.50
C GLU A 2 -2.59 0.88 31.75
N SER A 3 -2.63 -0.42 31.93
CA SER A 3 -1.82 -1.38 31.16
C SER A 3 -2.24 -1.26 29.69
N GLN A 4 -1.45 -0.59 28.86
CA GLN A 4 -1.59 -0.70 27.42
C GLN A 4 -1.33 -2.18 27.08
N GLU A 5 -2.40 -2.95 26.86
CA GLU A 5 -2.29 -4.26 26.23
C GLU A 5 -1.52 -4.06 24.91
N LYS A 6 -0.30 -4.58 24.88
CA LYS A 6 0.50 -4.66 23.63
C LYS A 6 -0.29 -5.53 22.66
N HIS A 7 -1.05 -4.90 21.81
CA HIS A 7 -1.77 -5.58 20.72
C HIS A 7 -0.72 -6.22 19.82
N THR A 8 -0.47 -7.51 20.03
CA THR A 8 0.51 -8.27 19.25
C THR A 8 -0.02 -8.41 17.84
N LEU A 9 0.70 -7.86 16.86
CA LEU A 9 0.36 -7.97 15.45
C LEU A 9 0.46 -9.44 15.01
N LYS A 10 -0.61 -10.01 14.49
CA LYS A 10 -0.68 -11.42 14.06
C LYS A 10 -0.78 -11.59 12.55
N SER A 11 -1.39 -10.63 11.88
CA SER A 11 -1.68 -10.73 10.45
C SER A 11 -1.59 -9.39 9.74
N VAL A 12 -0.93 -9.35 8.59
CA VAL A 12 -0.72 -8.15 7.77
C VAL A 12 -0.98 -8.47 6.31
N VAL A 13 -1.60 -7.54 5.60
CA VAL A 13 -1.64 -7.56 4.14
C VAL A 13 -0.88 -6.34 3.61
N ILE A 14 0.12 -6.58 2.75
CA ILE A 14 0.82 -5.52 2.03
C ILE A 14 0.07 -5.27 0.71
N LEU A 15 -0.33 -4.04 0.45
CA LEU A 15 -0.98 -3.63 -0.79
C LEU A 15 0.00 -2.80 -1.62
N GLY A 16 0.49 -3.37 -2.72
CA GLY A 16 1.47 -2.70 -3.57
C GLY A 16 2.16 -3.62 -4.58
N PRO A 17 3.19 -3.12 -5.29
CA PRO A 17 3.94 -3.92 -6.25
C PRO A 17 4.59 -5.14 -5.62
N ALA A 18 4.51 -6.26 -6.31
CA ALA A 18 5.23 -7.49 -6.02
C ALA A 18 5.29 -8.35 -7.30
N TYR A 19 5.95 -9.49 -7.26
CA TYR A 19 5.95 -10.45 -8.37
C TYR A 19 4.53 -10.64 -8.95
N PRO A 20 4.35 -10.70 -10.28
CA PRO A 20 5.37 -10.73 -11.32
C PRO A 20 5.94 -9.36 -11.74
N PHE A 21 5.56 -8.26 -11.08
CA PHE A 21 6.09 -6.95 -11.41
C PHE A 21 7.52 -6.79 -10.88
N ARG A 22 8.40 -6.18 -11.70
CA ARG A 22 9.79 -5.88 -11.34
C ARG A 22 9.93 -4.47 -10.77
N GLY A 23 11.05 -4.23 -10.10
CA GLY A 23 11.48 -2.91 -9.64
C GLY A 23 11.66 -2.83 -8.12
N GLY A 24 12.32 -1.77 -7.67
CA GLY A 24 12.71 -1.60 -6.27
C GLY A 24 11.55 -1.72 -5.27
N LEU A 25 10.37 -1.17 -5.61
CA LEU A 25 9.20 -1.25 -4.74
C LEU A 25 8.72 -2.70 -4.55
N ALA A 26 8.73 -3.51 -5.62
CA ALA A 26 8.35 -4.92 -5.55
C ALA A 26 9.35 -5.69 -4.67
N THR A 27 10.65 -5.47 -4.87
CA THR A 27 11.71 -6.11 -4.08
C THR A 27 11.58 -5.78 -2.59
N VAL A 28 11.37 -4.51 -2.25
CA VAL A 28 11.23 -4.07 -0.85
C VAL A 28 9.96 -4.63 -0.21
N ASN A 29 8.83 -4.64 -0.92
CA ASN A 29 7.59 -5.23 -0.39
C ASN A 29 7.74 -6.74 -0.12
N GLN A 30 8.43 -7.46 -1.00
CA GLN A 30 8.71 -8.89 -0.81
C GLN A 30 9.67 -9.13 0.37
N ALA A 31 10.69 -8.28 0.54
CA ALA A 31 11.59 -8.34 1.69
C ALA A 31 10.84 -8.07 3.01
N LEU A 32 9.95 -7.07 3.02
CA LEU A 32 9.11 -6.76 4.16
C LEU A 32 8.17 -7.93 4.51
N ALA A 33 7.56 -8.57 3.51
CA ALA A 33 6.71 -9.75 3.73
C ALA A 33 7.50 -10.91 4.34
N ARG A 34 8.72 -11.19 3.84
CA ARG A 34 9.61 -12.20 4.45
C ARG A 34 9.95 -11.87 5.89
N THR A 35 10.19 -10.60 6.20
CA THR A 35 10.50 -10.15 7.56
C THR A 35 9.32 -10.41 8.50
N PHE A 36 8.10 -10.06 8.11
CA PHE A 36 6.90 -10.36 8.90
C PHE A 36 6.73 -11.86 9.12
N THR A 37 6.89 -12.67 8.08
CA THR A 37 6.79 -14.14 8.18
C THR A 37 7.85 -14.71 9.15
N LYS A 38 9.10 -14.23 9.09
CA LYS A 38 10.17 -14.61 10.04
C LYS A 38 9.85 -14.22 11.48
N MET A 39 9.11 -13.14 11.69
CA MET A 39 8.63 -12.71 13.01
C MET A 39 7.38 -13.48 13.49
N GLY A 40 6.91 -14.48 12.75
CA GLY A 40 5.71 -15.25 13.06
C GLY A 40 4.40 -14.52 12.75
N ILE A 41 4.45 -13.43 11.98
CA ILE A 41 3.28 -12.66 11.57
C ILE A 41 2.83 -13.18 10.21
N ALA A 42 1.57 -13.61 10.10
CA ALA A 42 0.99 -14.03 8.83
C ALA A 42 0.96 -12.83 7.86
N CYS A 43 1.70 -12.93 6.75
CA CYS A 43 1.81 -11.85 5.78
C CYS A 43 1.46 -12.30 4.38
N ARG A 44 0.61 -11.52 3.71
CA ARG A 44 0.21 -11.70 2.31
C ARG A 44 0.43 -10.41 1.55
N ILE A 45 0.78 -10.51 0.25
CA ILE A 45 0.85 -9.34 -0.62
C ILE A 45 -0.33 -9.35 -1.61
N PHE A 46 -1.13 -8.29 -1.61
CA PHE A 46 -2.08 -7.99 -2.66
C PHE A 46 -1.39 -7.11 -3.70
N THR A 47 -1.03 -7.71 -4.83
CA THR A 47 -0.39 -7.02 -5.93
C THR A 47 -1.35 -6.76 -7.09
N PHE A 48 -0.84 -6.24 -8.19
CA PHE A 48 -1.65 -5.80 -9.30
C PHE A 48 -1.99 -6.95 -10.27
N THR A 49 -3.20 -6.88 -10.83
CA THR A 49 -3.55 -7.55 -12.10
C THR A 49 -3.05 -6.72 -13.27
N THR A 50 -3.16 -5.38 -13.17
CA THR A 50 -2.62 -4.39 -14.09
C THR A 50 -2.07 -3.24 -13.27
N GLN A 51 -0.74 -3.03 -13.28
CA GLN A 51 -0.10 -1.92 -12.55
C GLN A 51 -0.13 -0.65 -13.39
N TYR A 52 0.35 -0.73 -14.63
CA TYR A 52 0.25 0.35 -15.62
C TYR A 52 -0.36 -0.20 -16.89
N PRO A 53 -1.33 0.51 -17.50
CA PRO A 53 -1.74 0.22 -18.88
C PRO A 53 -0.53 0.24 -19.80
N SER A 54 -0.46 -0.67 -20.77
CA SER A 54 0.70 -0.80 -21.67
C SER A 54 1.05 0.51 -22.39
N LEU A 55 0.04 1.30 -22.72
CA LEU A 55 0.21 2.62 -23.35
C LEU A 55 0.90 3.67 -22.46
N LEU A 56 0.83 3.52 -21.14
CA LEU A 56 1.39 4.47 -20.17
C LEU A 56 2.73 4.00 -19.57
N PHE A 57 3.19 2.82 -19.96
CA PHE A 57 4.44 2.28 -19.45
C PHE A 57 5.61 2.63 -20.36
N PRO A 58 6.60 3.42 -19.89
CA PRO A 58 7.69 3.89 -20.72
C PRO A 58 8.77 2.83 -21.03
N GLY A 59 8.67 1.63 -20.48
CA GLY A 59 9.63 0.54 -20.62
C GLY A 59 9.16 -0.58 -21.55
N THR A 60 10.06 -1.49 -21.91
CA THR A 60 9.76 -2.65 -22.75
C THR A 60 8.93 -3.70 -22.03
N THR A 61 9.14 -3.88 -20.73
CA THR A 61 8.33 -4.78 -19.88
C THR A 61 8.31 -4.33 -18.43
N GLN A 62 7.17 -4.48 -17.78
CA GLN A 62 7.00 -4.25 -16.34
C GLN A 62 7.10 -5.56 -15.53
N PHE A 63 7.33 -6.69 -16.18
CA PHE A 63 7.38 -8.00 -15.55
C PHE A 63 8.82 -8.45 -15.33
N SER A 64 9.03 -9.21 -14.24
CA SER A 64 10.29 -9.88 -13.97
C SER A 64 10.41 -11.12 -14.85
N SER A 65 11.64 -11.42 -15.27
CA SER A 65 12.02 -12.70 -15.87
C SER A 65 12.34 -13.78 -14.83
N ASP A 66 12.44 -13.41 -13.55
CA ASP A 66 12.77 -14.32 -12.47
C ASP A 66 11.61 -15.25 -12.14
N SER A 67 11.90 -16.34 -11.44
CA SER A 67 10.88 -17.22 -10.87
C SER A 67 10.11 -16.53 -9.73
N ALA A 68 8.92 -17.04 -9.45
CA ALA A 68 8.14 -16.55 -8.30
C ALA A 68 8.94 -16.72 -7.00
N PRO A 69 8.95 -15.71 -6.11
CA PRO A 69 9.69 -15.79 -4.86
C PRO A 69 9.04 -16.83 -3.93
N GLU A 70 9.85 -17.76 -3.43
CA GLU A 70 9.40 -18.78 -2.49
C GLU A 70 9.09 -18.17 -1.10
N GLY A 71 8.16 -18.81 -0.40
CA GLY A 71 7.82 -18.48 1.00
C GLY A 71 7.07 -17.15 1.18
N ILE A 72 6.53 -16.57 0.11
CA ILE A 72 5.70 -15.36 0.18
C ILE A 72 4.36 -15.63 -0.48
N ASP A 73 3.26 -15.37 0.26
CA ASP A 73 1.91 -15.44 -0.31
C ASP A 73 1.61 -14.15 -1.10
N ILE A 74 1.61 -14.25 -2.43
CA ILE A 74 1.34 -13.13 -3.34
C ILE A 74 0.10 -13.43 -4.15
N THR A 75 -0.89 -12.53 -4.12
CA THR A 75 -2.11 -12.63 -4.91
C THR A 75 -2.34 -11.37 -5.75
N ARG A 76 -2.76 -11.56 -7.01
CA ARG A 76 -3.05 -10.44 -7.93
C ARG A 76 -4.50 -10.01 -7.75
N GLU A 77 -4.73 -8.90 -7.07
CA GLU A 77 -6.05 -8.48 -6.62
C GLU A 77 -6.53 -7.15 -7.21
N VAL A 78 -5.63 -6.23 -7.54
CA VAL A 78 -5.98 -4.85 -7.84
C VAL A 78 -5.51 -4.44 -9.23
N SER A 79 -6.41 -3.89 -10.02
CA SER A 79 -6.05 -3.18 -11.25
C SER A 79 -5.95 -1.68 -10.96
N SER A 80 -4.95 -0.99 -11.50
CA SER A 80 -4.84 0.46 -11.37
C SER A 80 -6.01 1.22 -12.05
N VAL A 81 -6.68 0.59 -13.00
CA VAL A 81 -7.71 1.21 -13.85
C VAL A 81 -9.11 0.58 -13.77
N ASN A 82 -9.27 -0.55 -13.08
CA ASN A 82 -10.58 -1.22 -12.98
C ASN A 82 -11.16 -1.11 -11.56
N PRO A 83 -12.16 -0.23 -11.33
CA PRO A 83 -12.75 -0.01 -10.01
C PRO A 83 -13.42 -1.24 -9.38
N LEU A 84 -13.90 -2.19 -10.16
CA LEU A 84 -14.51 -3.41 -9.63
C LEU A 84 -13.51 -4.25 -8.84
N THR A 85 -12.24 -4.24 -9.26
CA THR A 85 -11.18 -4.92 -8.52
C THR A 85 -10.89 -4.26 -7.18
N TRP A 86 -11.03 -2.93 -7.07
CA TRP A 86 -10.83 -2.18 -5.82
C TRP A 86 -11.89 -2.54 -4.78
N ILE A 87 -13.15 -2.56 -5.24
CA ILE A 87 -14.30 -2.94 -4.40
C ILE A 87 -14.12 -4.38 -3.90
N ARG A 88 -13.79 -5.31 -4.82
CA ARG A 88 -13.59 -6.73 -4.49
C ARG A 88 -12.45 -6.92 -3.49
N ALA A 89 -11.28 -6.31 -3.74
CA ALA A 89 -10.13 -6.39 -2.85
C ALA A 89 -10.44 -5.81 -1.46
N GLY A 90 -11.10 -4.64 -1.42
CA GLY A 90 -11.54 -4.03 -0.17
C GLY A 90 -12.50 -4.91 0.63
N TRP A 91 -13.46 -5.56 -0.01
CA TRP A 91 -14.37 -6.51 0.63
C TRP A 91 -13.66 -7.78 1.11
N ARG A 92 -12.66 -8.29 0.37
CA ARG A 92 -11.83 -9.42 0.83
C ARG A 92 -11.09 -9.05 2.12
N LEU A 93 -10.45 -7.87 2.17
CA LEU A 93 -9.77 -7.38 3.36
C LEU A 93 -10.74 -7.18 4.53
N ARG A 94 -11.89 -6.57 4.27
CA ARG A 94 -12.94 -6.37 5.28
C ARG A 94 -13.43 -7.68 5.90
N ARG A 95 -13.56 -8.75 5.10
CA ARG A 95 -13.98 -10.08 5.57
C ARG A 95 -12.86 -10.84 6.28
N ALA A 96 -11.64 -10.77 5.73
CA ALA A 96 -10.46 -11.44 6.28
C ALA A 96 -9.99 -10.81 7.61
N LYS A 97 -10.30 -9.51 7.82
CA LYS A 97 -9.95 -8.74 9.02
C LYS A 97 -8.49 -8.91 9.45
N PRO A 98 -7.49 -8.67 8.57
CA PRO A 98 -6.12 -8.62 9.04
C PRO A 98 -5.97 -7.50 10.07
N ASP A 99 -5.00 -7.62 10.97
CA ASP A 99 -4.73 -6.59 11.98
C ASP A 99 -4.34 -5.26 11.32
N ALA A 100 -3.62 -5.33 10.19
CA ALA A 100 -3.26 -4.15 9.42
C ALA A 100 -3.18 -4.43 7.91
N VAL A 101 -3.49 -3.40 7.14
CA VAL A 101 -3.15 -3.28 5.72
C VAL A 101 -2.07 -2.22 5.59
N ILE A 102 -0.91 -2.61 5.03
CA ILE A 102 0.21 -1.71 4.76
C ILE A 102 0.21 -1.39 3.26
N VAL A 103 0.05 -0.11 2.93
CA VAL A 103 -0.02 0.35 1.54
C VAL A 103 1.27 1.03 1.14
N ARG A 104 1.93 0.56 0.09
CA ARG A 104 3.06 1.27 -0.51
C ARG A 104 2.56 2.35 -1.45
N TYR A 105 2.81 3.62 -1.14
CA TYR A 105 2.33 4.75 -1.91
C TYR A 105 3.48 5.58 -2.48
N TRP A 106 3.49 5.76 -3.80
CA TRP A 106 4.58 6.44 -4.51
C TRP A 106 4.12 7.42 -5.60
N ILE A 107 2.85 7.34 -6.04
CA ILE A 107 2.33 8.18 -7.13
C ILE A 107 0.81 8.39 -7.00
N PRO A 108 0.32 9.64 -7.25
CA PRO A 108 -1.10 9.97 -7.08
C PRO A 108 -2.07 9.17 -7.95
N VAL A 109 -1.66 8.70 -9.12
CA VAL A 109 -2.52 7.91 -10.01
C VAL A 109 -3.03 6.61 -9.36
N MET A 110 -2.33 6.08 -8.36
CA MET A 110 -2.76 4.91 -7.59
C MET A 110 -3.75 5.24 -6.47
N ALA A 111 -3.93 6.51 -6.15
CA ALA A 111 -4.76 6.96 -5.04
C ALA A 111 -6.23 6.49 -5.12
N PRO A 112 -6.91 6.50 -6.28
CA PRO A 112 -8.29 6.00 -6.37
C PRO A 112 -8.41 4.52 -6.00
N ALA A 113 -7.49 3.68 -6.50
CA ALA A 113 -7.46 2.26 -6.21
C ALA A 113 -7.19 2.00 -4.72
N PHE A 114 -6.08 2.49 -4.22
CA PHE A 114 -5.67 2.27 -2.83
C PHE A 114 -6.62 2.91 -1.83
N GLY A 115 -7.07 4.14 -2.10
CA GLY A 115 -8.00 4.86 -1.25
C GLY A 115 -9.36 4.15 -1.12
N THR A 116 -9.86 3.56 -2.22
CA THR A 116 -11.11 2.80 -2.21
C THR A 116 -10.97 1.49 -1.45
N VAL A 117 -9.90 0.72 -1.72
CA VAL A 117 -9.59 -0.53 -1.00
C VAL A 117 -9.51 -0.28 0.50
N CYS A 118 -8.73 0.72 0.93
CA CYS A 118 -8.53 1.05 2.34
C CYS A 118 -9.81 1.53 3.02
N ARG A 119 -10.64 2.36 2.37
CA ARG A 119 -11.93 2.79 2.94
C ARG A 119 -12.86 1.62 3.23
N ILE A 120 -12.93 0.66 2.31
CA ILE A 120 -13.78 -0.52 2.50
C ILE A 120 -13.24 -1.41 3.62
N ALA A 121 -11.91 -1.64 3.65
CA ALA A 121 -11.26 -2.42 4.70
C ALA A 121 -11.46 -1.80 6.09
N ARG A 122 -11.27 -0.48 6.24
CA ARG A 122 -11.47 0.27 7.50
C ARG A 122 -12.88 0.17 8.06
N ARG A 123 -13.90 0.13 7.19
CA ARG A 123 -15.30 -0.11 7.64
C ARG A 123 -15.50 -1.49 8.27
N GLY A 124 -14.54 -2.40 8.14
CA GLY A 124 -14.47 -3.69 8.82
C GLY A 124 -13.62 -3.68 10.09
N GLY A 125 -13.09 -2.54 10.49
CA GLY A 125 -12.18 -2.40 11.65
C GLY A 125 -10.71 -2.68 11.34
N VAL A 126 -10.33 -2.86 10.05
CA VAL A 126 -8.95 -3.09 9.65
C VAL A 126 -8.15 -1.79 9.72
N ARG A 127 -7.01 -1.79 10.40
CA ARG A 127 -6.10 -0.65 10.45
C ARG A 127 -5.39 -0.47 9.11
N THR A 128 -5.23 0.76 8.66
CA THR A 128 -4.55 1.08 7.40
C THR A 128 -3.34 1.96 7.65
N ILE A 129 -2.18 1.54 7.16
CA ILE A 129 -0.90 2.22 7.33
C ILE A 129 -0.32 2.45 5.94
N ALA A 130 0.15 3.66 5.64
CA ALA A 130 0.84 3.92 4.39
C ALA A 130 2.35 4.05 4.59
N LEU A 131 3.12 3.32 3.80
CA LEU A 131 4.55 3.55 3.57
C LEU A 131 4.67 4.56 2.43
N LEU A 132 5.15 5.75 2.75
CA LEU A 132 5.21 6.87 1.82
C LEU A 132 6.61 6.99 1.22
N ASP A 133 6.73 6.69 -0.06
CA ASP A 133 7.95 6.95 -0.84
C ASP A 133 7.94 8.38 -1.38
N ASN A 134 6.74 8.88 -1.74
CA ASN A 134 6.52 10.24 -2.23
C ASN A 134 5.07 10.66 -1.96
N VAL A 135 4.84 11.92 -1.59
CA VAL A 135 3.51 12.49 -1.37
C VAL A 135 3.15 13.48 -2.48
N ILE A 136 4.11 14.33 -2.84
CA ILE A 136 3.97 15.32 -3.92
C ILE A 136 4.93 14.92 -5.04
N PRO A 137 4.43 14.55 -6.23
CA PRO A 137 5.30 14.19 -7.35
C PRO A 137 6.13 15.37 -7.82
N HIS A 138 7.33 15.11 -8.35
CA HIS A 138 8.18 16.14 -8.94
C HIS A 138 7.49 16.82 -10.14
N GLU A 139 6.81 16.04 -10.97
CA GLU A 139 5.96 16.54 -12.04
C GLU A 139 4.51 16.69 -11.55
N LYS A 140 4.11 17.92 -11.26
CA LYS A 140 2.76 18.23 -10.78
C LYS A 140 1.76 18.17 -11.92
N ARG A 141 0.71 17.37 -11.76
CA ARG A 141 -0.43 17.28 -12.68
C ARG A 141 -1.67 17.91 -12.06
N PRO A 142 -2.60 18.42 -12.88
CA PRO A 142 -3.94 18.78 -12.41
C PRO A 142 -4.53 17.57 -11.65
N PHE A 143 -5.21 17.81 -10.53
CA PHE A 143 -5.83 16.79 -9.67
C PHE A 143 -4.92 15.97 -8.75
N ASP A 144 -3.57 15.99 -8.87
CA ASP A 144 -2.68 15.23 -7.99
C ASP A 144 -2.95 15.50 -6.50
N LYS A 145 -3.14 16.78 -6.13
CA LYS A 145 -3.47 17.15 -4.75
C LYS A 145 -4.80 16.54 -4.28
N TRP A 146 -5.80 16.51 -5.14
CA TRP A 146 -7.09 15.93 -4.81
C TRP A 146 -7.00 14.40 -4.66
N LEU A 147 -6.30 13.74 -5.58
CA LEU A 147 -6.05 12.30 -5.55
C LEU A 147 -5.28 11.92 -4.29
N THR A 148 -4.19 12.63 -3.97
CA THR A 148 -3.40 12.41 -2.75
C THR A 148 -4.26 12.60 -1.50
N ARG A 149 -5.05 13.68 -1.43
CA ARG A 149 -5.97 13.90 -0.29
C ARG A 149 -7.00 12.78 -0.16
N TYR A 150 -7.54 12.31 -1.28
CA TYR A 150 -8.45 11.17 -1.30
C TYR A 150 -7.81 9.94 -0.68
N PHE A 151 -6.58 9.58 -1.06
CA PHE A 151 -5.85 8.46 -0.49
C PHE A 151 -5.53 8.66 0.99
N LEU A 152 -4.85 9.75 1.35
CA LEU A 152 -4.44 10.02 2.73
C LEU A 152 -5.61 10.06 3.71
N GLY A 153 -6.79 10.47 3.25
CA GLY A 153 -8.04 10.42 4.02
C GLY A 153 -8.48 8.99 4.38
N SER A 154 -8.02 7.97 3.67
CA SER A 154 -8.33 6.57 3.91
C SER A 154 -7.35 5.84 4.83
N ILE A 155 -6.29 6.50 5.28
CA ILE A 155 -5.18 5.93 6.03
C ILE A 155 -5.26 6.36 7.50
N ASP A 156 -4.92 5.47 8.42
CA ASP A 156 -4.93 5.72 9.86
C ASP A 156 -3.58 6.23 10.38
N GLY A 157 -2.47 5.73 9.81
CA GLY A 157 -1.12 6.14 10.17
C GLY A 157 -0.13 6.05 9.01
N PHE A 158 0.99 6.72 9.15
CA PHE A 158 1.99 6.86 8.09
C PHE A 158 3.38 6.45 8.57
N VAL A 159 4.14 5.86 7.66
CA VAL A 159 5.59 5.69 7.79
C VAL A 159 6.24 6.42 6.63
N TYR A 160 7.20 7.27 6.91
CA TYR A 160 7.90 8.06 5.90
C TYR A 160 9.42 7.82 6.00
N MET A 161 10.14 8.01 4.89
CA MET A 161 11.56 7.67 4.76
C MET A 161 12.45 8.90 4.56
N SER A 162 11.90 10.11 4.55
CA SER A 162 12.66 11.36 4.46
C SER A 162 11.89 12.53 5.06
N GLU A 163 12.60 13.54 5.54
CA GLU A 163 12.01 14.78 6.06
C GLU A 163 11.23 15.54 4.98
N GLN A 164 11.63 15.43 3.71
CA GLN A 164 10.87 16.03 2.62
C GLN A 164 9.47 15.39 2.51
N VAL A 165 9.38 14.06 2.56
CA VAL A 165 8.10 13.33 2.53
C VAL A 165 7.25 13.69 3.75
N HIS A 166 7.86 13.86 4.92
CA HIS A 166 7.16 14.31 6.13
C HIS A 166 6.59 15.72 5.95
N SER A 167 7.40 16.66 5.48
CA SER A 167 6.98 18.04 5.23
C SER A 167 5.81 18.10 4.24
N ASP A 168 5.90 17.34 3.14
CA ASP A 168 4.83 17.22 2.15
C ASP A 168 3.55 16.63 2.75
N LEU A 169 3.67 15.57 3.58
CA LEU A 169 2.54 14.96 4.28
C LEU A 169 1.82 15.97 5.17
N ARG A 170 2.56 16.83 5.88
CA ARG A 170 1.99 17.82 6.81
C ARG A 170 1.17 18.91 6.11
N LEU A 171 1.30 19.07 4.79
CA LEU A 171 0.42 19.94 3.99
C LEU A 171 -1.00 19.34 3.82
N PHE A 172 -1.16 18.04 4.02
CA PHE A 172 -2.44 17.33 3.85
C PHE A 172 -3.07 16.91 5.18
N THR A 173 -2.26 16.53 6.18
CA THR A 173 -2.76 16.08 7.48
C THR A 173 -1.79 16.45 8.59
N LYS A 174 -2.33 17.04 9.70
CA LYS A 174 -1.55 17.45 10.86
C LYS A 174 -1.74 16.55 12.08
N THR A 175 -2.84 15.80 12.11
CA THR A 175 -3.32 15.10 13.32
C THR A 175 -3.04 13.59 13.30
N LYS A 176 -2.88 12.98 12.14
CA LYS A 176 -2.66 11.53 12.06
C LYS A 176 -1.22 11.17 12.44
N PRO A 177 -1.01 10.02 13.13
CA PRO A 177 0.31 9.57 13.51
C PRO A 177 1.20 9.32 12.28
N ALA A 178 2.45 9.74 12.37
CA ALA A 178 3.46 9.53 11.34
C ALA A 178 4.81 9.23 12.02
N VAL A 179 5.51 8.21 11.54
CA VAL A 179 6.76 7.71 12.10
C VAL A 179 7.82 7.66 11.00
N PHE A 180 9.04 8.06 11.36
CA PHE A 180 10.23 7.92 10.50
C PHE A 180 10.73 6.47 10.52
N SER A 181 11.16 5.95 9.34
CA SER A 181 11.74 4.61 9.19
C SER A 181 13.15 4.68 8.61
#